data_828ea11ea7dc544ea3ea8064136e70ae
#
_entry.id   828ea11ea7dc544ea3ea8064136e70ae
#
_cell.length_a   1.000
_cell.length_b   1.000
_cell.length_c   1.000
_cell.angle_alpha   90.00
_cell.angle_beta   90.00
_cell.angle_gamma   90.00
#
_symmetry.space_group_name_H-M   'P 1'
#
loop_
_entity.id
_entity.type
_entity.pdbx_description
1 polymer ?
#
loop_
_entity_poly.entity_id
_entity_poly.type
_entity_poly.pdbx_seq_one_letter_code
_entity_poly.pdbx_strand_id
1 'polypeptide(L)'
;MTKENSNDGAMTRVLELYGKPCDNAEYAHQFHLISENNYGFAGKIFVEYLISNVIKNKNQADKQFEKMCKEIKHKCAENDDYSHLDNIAIVCLGDYYSSISVFEENERDAWNEAVDMGVKISENSKELQLSSTIERAWDFVVSWIASNKNRFSPDSTPCYGKIEANAVYIIPSILRQALEENGFNYLKVTRGFKDYGFIETRKDNKGHSKMQVPKMINGIIQKCFCIREVCVRENSEQTNPLN
;
A
#
# COMPACT_ATOMS: atom_id res chain seq x y z
N MET A 1 -6.51 27.15 -3.79
CA MET A 1 -5.13 26.79 -3.41
C MET A 1 -5.20 25.41 -2.75
N THR A 2 -5.01 24.37 -3.52
CA THR A 2 -4.95 22.99 -3.04
C THR A 2 -3.63 22.82 -2.28
N LYS A 3 -3.69 22.52 -1.00
CA LYS A 3 -2.54 22.01 -0.25
C LYS A 3 -2.22 20.64 -0.81
N GLU A 4 -1.28 20.56 -1.74
CA GLU A 4 -0.62 19.31 -2.07
C GLU A 4 0.01 18.75 -0.78
N ASN A 5 -0.42 17.56 -0.41
CA ASN A 5 0.17 16.84 0.72
C ASN A 5 1.64 16.59 0.38
N SER A 6 2.54 17.29 1.06
CA SER A 6 4.00 17.18 0.91
C SER A 6 4.56 15.76 1.14
N ASN A 7 3.74 14.84 1.63
CA ASN A 7 4.11 13.44 1.86
C ASN A 7 3.96 12.54 0.61
N ASP A 8 3.09 12.86 -0.35
CA ASP A 8 2.92 12.02 -1.55
C ASP A 8 4.19 11.98 -2.42
N GLY A 9 4.91 13.09 -2.51
CA GLY A 9 6.18 13.15 -3.26
C GLY A 9 7.33 12.37 -2.62
N ALA A 10 7.32 12.13 -1.32
CA ALA A 10 8.30 11.29 -0.64
C ALA A 10 7.96 9.80 -0.80
N MET A 11 6.69 9.44 -0.69
CA MET A 11 6.19 8.07 -0.85
C MET A 11 6.45 7.50 -2.25
N THR A 12 6.41 8.33 -3.30
CA THR A 12 6.69 7.90 -4.68
C THR A 12 8.18 7.64 -4.95
N ARG A 13 9.08 8.05 -4.05
CA ARG A 13 10.54 7.88 -4.21
C ARG A 13 11.13 6.73 -3.39
N VAL A 14 10.36 6.16 -2.48
CA VAL A 14 10.76 5.06 -1.61
C VAL A 14 10.06 3.79 -2.06
N LEU A 15 10.84 2.78 -2.39
CA LEU A 15 10.35 1.43 -2.66
C LEU A 15 10.52 0.61 -1.37
N GLU A 16 9.42 0.33 -0.71
CA GLU A 16 9.40 -0.50 0.49
C GLU A 16 9.24 -1.97 0.09
N LEU A 17 10.18 -2.81 0.50
CA LEU A 17 10.14 -4.25 0.28
C LEU A 17 9.84 -4.94 1.60
N TYR A 18 8.75 -5.68 1.64
CA TYR A 18 8.36 -6.47 2.81
C TYR A 18 8.59 -7.95 2.56
N GLY A 19 9.18 -8.59 3.53
CA GLY A 19 9.43 -10.02 3.51
C GLY A 19 10.51 -10.40 4.50
N LYS A 20 10.58 -11.68 4.82
CA LYS A 20 11.70 -12.22 5.54
C LYS A 20 12.80 -12.52 4.50
N PRO A 21 13.99 -11.92 4.62
CA PRO A 21 15.09 -12.19 3.67
C PRO A 21 15.58 -13.63 3.71
N CYS A 22 15.28 -14.35 4.81
CA CYS A 22 15.64 -15.77 5.00
C CYS A 22 14.50 -16.49 5.69
N ASP A 23 14.25 -17.74 5.31
CA ASP A 23 13.18 -18.57 5.87
C ASP A 23 13.43 -18.95 7.33
N ASN A 24 14.69 -19.06 7.74
CA ASN A 24 15.06 -19.39 9.11
C ASN A 24 16.34 -18.65 9.57
N ALA A 25 16.55 -18.64 10.90
CA ALA A 25 17.70 -17.98 11.52
C ALA A 25 19.05 -18.61 11.17
N GLU A 26 19.10 -19.91 10.88
CA GLU A 26 20.33 -20.62 10.50
C GLU A 26 20.82 -20.16 9.13
N TYR A 27 19.96 -20.05 8.14
CA TYR A 27 20.32 -19.46 6.85
C TYR A 27 20.75 -18.00 6.97
N ALA A 28 20.07 -17.20 7.76
CA ALA A 28 20.48 -15.82 8.01
C ALA A 28 21.90 -15.74 8.60
N HIS A 29 22.24 -16.62 9.54
CA HIS A 29 23.59 -16.70 10.13
C HIS A 29 24.63 -17.16 9.10
N GLN A 30 24.30 -18.17 8.28
CA GLN A 30 25.22 -18.62 7.21
C GLN A 30 25.48 -17.50 6.18
N PHE A 31 24.46 -16.77 5.76
CA PHE A 31 24.64 -15.61 4.88
C PHE A 31 25.53 -14.53 5.48
N HIS A 32 25.39 -14.28 6.77
CA HIS A 32 26.24 -13.32 7.47
C HIS A 32 27.72 -13.77 7.47
N LEU A 33 28.02 -15.03 7.82
CA LEU A 33 29.35 -15.57 7.79
C LEU A 33 29.96 -15.58 6.38
N ILE A 34 29.19 -15.92 5.35
CA ILE A 34 29.63 -15.87 3.95
C ILE A 34 29.96 -14.44 3.55
N SER A 35 29.13 -13.48 3.92
CA SER A 35 29.34 -12.05 3.60
C SER A 35 30.59 -11.50 4.26
N GLU A 36 30.86 -11.85 5.53
CA GLU A 36 32.07 -11.41 6.25
C GLU A 36 33.37 -11.95 5.62
N ASN A 37 33.33 -13.20 5.15
CA ASN A 37 34.51 -13.84 4.57
C ASN A 37 34.76 -13.51 3.08
N ASN A 38 33.71 -13.01 2.35
CA ASN A 38 33.75 -12.75 0.92
C ASN A 38 33.41 -11.29 0.58
N TYR A 39 33.64 -10.38 1.52
CA TYR A 39 33.30 -8.98 1.36
C TYR A 39 34.05 -8.35 0.18
N GLY A 40 33.27 -7.65 -0.70
CA GLY A 40 33.81 -6.78 -1.76
C GLY A 40 34.11 -7.45 -3.10
N PHE A 41 34.19 -8.77 -3.20
CA PHE A 41 34.52 -9.47 -4.46
C PHE A 41 33.44 -9.23 -5.55
N ALA A 42 32.18 -9.52 -5.25
CA ALA A 42 31.07 -9.37 -6.18
C ALA A 42 30.89 -7.91 -6.60
N GLY A 43 31.01 -6.96 -5.67
CA GLY A 43 30.86 -5.53 -5.94
C GLY A 43 31.86 -5.00 -6.95
N LYS A 44 33.12 -5.46 -6.92
CA LYS A 44 34.13 -5.07 -7.91
C LYS A 44 33.75 -5.53 -9.32
N ILE A 45 33.42 -6.80 -9.48
CA ILE A 45 33.01 -7.39 -10.77
C ILE A 45 31.79 -6.65 -11.33
N PHE A 46 30.77 -6.43 -10.50
CA PHE A 46 29.57 -5.74 -10.88
C PHE A 46 29.83 -4.30 -11.34
N VAL A 47 30.62 -3.51 -10.59
CA VAL A 47 30.93 -2.13 -10.96
C VAL A 47 31.76 -2.05 -12.24
N GLU A 48 32.76 -2.94 -12.42
CA GLU A 48 33.55 -3.03 -13.65
C GLU A 48 32.66 -3.35 -14.87
N TYR A 49 31.68 -4.25 -14.70
CA TYR A 49 30.70 -4.56 -15.72
C TYR A 49 29.84 -3.34 -16.06
N LEU A 50 29.29 -2.66 -15.05
CA LEU A 50 28.45 -1.45 -15.26
C LEU A 50 29.22 -0.37 -16.02
N ILE A 51 30.47 -0.09 -15.64
CA ILE A 51 31.30 0.91 -16.33
C ILE A 51 31.54 0.51 -17.79
N SER A 52 31.85 -0.75 -18.02
CA SER A 52 32.27 -1.22 -19.36
C SER A 52 31.10 -1.42 -20.33
N ASN A 53 29.96 -1.87 -19.84
CA ASN A 53 28.86 -2.31 -20.71
C ASN A 53 27.63 -1.42 -20.62
N VAL A 54 27.35 -0.79 -19.48
CA VAL A 54 26.14 0.02 -19.27
C VAL A 54 26.46 1.50 -19.49
N ILE A 55 27.41 2.06 -18.75
CA ILE A 55 27.73 3.49 -18.80
C ILE A 55 28.28 3.89 -20.19
N LYS A 56 29.16 3.09 -20.77
CA LYS A 56 29.71 3.34 -22.08
C LYS A 56 28.68 3.18 -23.22
N ASN A 57 27.63 2.41 -22.98
CA ASN A 57 26.60 2.12 -23.98
C ASN A 57 25.21 2.66 -23.53
N LYS A 58 25.18 3.93 -23.15
CA LYS A 58 23.97 4.59 -22.59
C LYS A 58 22.71 4.33 -23.42
N ASN A 59 22.78 4.46 -24.76
CA ASN A 59 21.62 4.21 -25.62
C ASN A 59 21.07 2.79 -25.52
N GLN A 60 21.92 1.80 -25.25
CA GLN A 60 21.49 0.42 -25.03
C GLN A 60 20.87 0.26 -23.63
N ALA A 61 21.45 0.87 -22.62
CA ALA A 61 20.93 0.89 -21.27
C ALA A 61 19.54 1.53 -21.21
N ASP A 62 19.35 2.66 -21.88
CA ASP A 62 18.04 3.33 -21.97
C ASP A 62 16.99 2.41 -22.64
N LYS A 63 17.35 1.70 -23.73
CA LYS A 63 16.46 0.71 -24.36
C LYS A 63 16.13 -0.48 -23.47
N GLN A 64 17.11 -0.96 -22.71
CA GLN A 64 16.87 -2.05 -21.73
C GLN A 64 15.95 -1.59 -20.59
N PHE A 65 16.12 -0.36 -20.12
CA PHE A 65 15.22 0.24 -19.14
C PHE A 65 13.79 0.35 -19.65
N GLU A 66 13.60 0.92 -20.84
CA GLU A 66 12.27 1.01 -21.46
C GLU A 66 11.62 -0.37 -21.67
N LYS A 67 12.43 -1.37 -22.09
CA LYS A 67 11.98 -2.74 -22.30
C LYS A 67 11.54 -3.36 -20.97
N MET A 68 12.33 -3.20 -19.91
CA MET A 68 12.00 -3.70 -18.56
C MET A 68 10.68 -3.10 -18.06
N CYS A 69 10.51 -1.78 -18.16
CA CYS A 69 9.26 -1.12 -17.80
C CYS A 69 8.06 -1.67 -18.58
N LYS A 70 8.21 -1.85 -19.89
CA LYS A 70 7.13 -2.38 -20.75
C LYS A 70 6.75 -3.81 -20.39
N GLU A 71 7.72 -4.68 -20.13
CA GLU A 71 7.45 -6.08 -19.82
C GLU A 71 6.85 -6.26 -18.43
N ILE A 72 7.33 -5.54 -17.42
CA ILE A 72 6.72 -5.52 -16.09
C ILE A 72 5.27 -5.02 -16.19
N LYS A 73 5.06 -3.89 -16.86
CA LYS A 73 3.72 -3.32 -17.06
C LYS A 73 2.77 -4.27 -17.78
N HIS A 74 3.25 -4.98 -18.80
CA HIS A 74 2.43 -5.93 -19.57
C HIS A 74 1.99 -7.15 -18.74
N LYS A 75 2.84 -7.60 -17.79
CA LYS A 75 2.52 -8.72 -16.91
C LYS A 75 1.64 -8.32 -15.71
N CYS A 76 1.64 -7.05 -15.32
CA CYS A 76 0.77 -6.51 -14.28
C CYS A 76 -0.67 -6.29 -14.80
N ALA A 77 -1.66 -6.23 -13.91
CA ALA A 77 -3.06 -6.02 -14.28
C ALA A 77 -3.31 -4.60 -14.85
N GLU A 78 -4.27 -4.47 -15.79
CA GLU A 78 -4.53 -3.23 -16.56
C GLU A 78 -4.86 -1.98 -15.74
N ASN A 79 -5.28 -2.12 -14.47
CA ASN A 79 -5.68 -1.00 -13.60
C ASN A 79 -4.64 -0.64 -12.53
N ASP A 80 -3.38 -0.91 -12.81
CA ASP A 80 -2.31 -0.72 -11.85
C ASP A 80 -1.84 0.74 -11.77
N ASP A 81 -1.55 1.18 -10.54
CA ASP A 81 -0.80 2.40 -10.29
C ASP A 81 0.69 2.13 -10.59
N TYR A 82 1.22 2.80 -11.61
CA TYR A 82 2.60 2.64 -12.05
C TYR A 82 3.55 3.71 -11.48
N SER A 83 3.18 4.37 -10.39
CA SER A 83 3.98 5.46 -9.78
C SER A 83 5.40 5.04 -9.37
N HIS A 84 5.62 3.75 -9.11
CA HIS A 84 6.93 3.18 -8.74
C HIS A 84 7.59 2.37 -9.86
N LEU A 85 7.02 2.32 -11.06
CA LEU A 85 7.50 1.45 -12.13
C LEU A 85 8.97 1.70 -12.49
N ASP A 86 9.38 2.98 -12.57
CA ASP A 86 10.75 3.35 -12.90
C ASP A 86 11.73 2.86 -11.83
N ASN A 87 11.39 3.01 -10.55
CA ASN A 87 12.21 2.53 -9.44
C ASN A 87 12.30 1.01 -9.43
N ILE A 88 11.19 0.32 -9.67
CA ILE A 88 11.15 -1.15 -9.78
C ILE A 88 12.02 -1.61 -10.95
N ALA A 89 11.89 -0.99 -12.12
CA ALA A 89 12.69 -1.34 -13.29
C ALA A 89 14.19 -1.15 -13.07
N ILE A 90 14.61 -0.11 -12.34
CA ILE A 90 16.03 0.11 -11.99
C ILE A 90 16.54 -1.01 -11.09
N VAL A 91 15.76 -1.43 -10.06
CA VAL A 91 16.12 -2.54 -9.18
C VAL A 91 16.23 -3.84 -9.96
N CYS A 92 15.27 -4.14 -10.84
CA CYS A 92 15.29 -5.33 -11.70
C CYS A 92 16.44 -5.35 -12.69
N LEU A 93 16.81 -4.19 -13.25
CA LEU A 93 18.01 -4.10 -14.09
C LEU A 93 19.30 -4.33 -13.28
N GLY A 94 19.36 -3.85 -12.04
CA GLY A 94 20.45 -4.13 -11.13
C GLY A 94 20.61 -5.63 -10.88
N ASP A 95 19.51 -6.32 -10.64
CA ASP A 95 19.45 -7.78 -10.48
C ASP A 95 19.90 -8.50 -11.75
N TYR A 96 19.31 -8.18 -12.90
CA TYR A 96 19.71 -8.72 -14.21
C TYR A 96 21.21 -8.56 -14.48
N TYR A 97 21.76 -7.35 -14.27
CA TYR A 97 23.18 -7.13 -14.50
C TYR A 97 24.06 -7.88 -13.51
N SER A 98 23.64 -8.06 -12.27
CA SER A 98 24.38 -8.86 -11.29
C SER A 98 24.36 -10.34 -11.64
N SER A 99 23.22 -10.87 -12.06
CA SER A 99 23.04 -12.26 -12.48
C SER A 99 23.98 -12.62 -13.64
N ILE A 100 24.07 -11.80 -14.67
CA ILE A 100 24.92 -12.09 -15.82
C ILE A 100 26.42 -11.78 -15.59
N SER A 101 26.75 -10.80 -14.73
CA SER A 101 28.14 -10.38 -14.54
C SER A 101 28.86 -11.06 -13.42
N VAL A 102 28.16 -11.37 -12.32
CA VAL A 102 28.73 -11.97 -11.10
C VAL A 102 28.48 -13.47 -11.05
N PHE A 103 27.26 -13.88 -11.42
CA PHE A 103 26.82 -15.28 -11.34
C PHE A 103 26.92 -16.03 -12.66
N GLU A 104 27.29 -15.34 -13.75
CA GLU A 104 27.49 -15.93 -15.09
C GLU A 104 26.22 -16.65 -15.62
N GLU A 105 25.06 -16.18 -15.22
CA GLU A 105 23.78 -16.75 -15.63
C GLU A 105 23.47 -16.45 -17.09
N ASN A 106 22.59 -17.26 -17.67
CA ASN A 106 22.11 -17.05 -19.03
C ASN A 106 21.33 -15.74 -19.13
N GLU A 107 21.65 -14.87 -20.09
CA GLU A 107 21.03 -13.55 -20.24
C GLU A 107 19.50 -13.60 -20.34
N ARG A 108 18.96 -14.62 -21.04
CA ARG A 108 17.49 -14.75 -21.22
C ARG A 108 16.80 -15.15 -19.93
N ASP A 109 17.40 -16.05 -19.18
CA ASP A 109 16.81 -16.57 -17.93
C ASP A 109 16.91 -15.50 -16.85
N ALA A 110 18.06 -14.85 -16.69
CA ALA A 110 18.26 -13.71 -15.81
C ALA A 110 17.29 -12.55 -16.10
N TRP A 111 17.04 -12.28 -17.40
CA TRP A 111 16.07 -11.26 -17.78
C TRP A 111 14.64 -11.61 -17.35
N ASN A 112 14.23 -12.86 -17.60
CA ASN A 112 12.89 -13.32 -17.24
C ASN A 112 12.69 -13.31 -15.71
N GLU A 113 13.68 -13.74 -14.94
CA GLU A 113 13.63 -13.72 -13.48
C GLU A 113 13.56 -12.30 -12.93
N ALA A 114 14.34 -11.37 -13.48
CA ALA A 114 14.27 -9.96 -13.11
C ALA A 114 12.88 -9.34 -13.41
N VAL A 115 12.27 -9.67 -14.55
CA VAL A 115 10.90 -9.22 -14.87
C VAL A 115 9.89 -9.81 -13.89
N ASP A 116 9.98 -11.09 -13.57
CA ASP A 116 9.07 -11.76 -12.63
C ASP A 116 9.23 -11.21 -11.19
N MET A 117 10.45 -10.87 -10.80
CA MET A 117 10.72 -10.14 -9.56
C MET A 117 10.05 -8.76 -9.57
N GLY A 118 10.15 -8.03 -10.67
CA GLY A 118 9.51 -6.71 -10.81
C GLY A 118 7.99 -6.77 -10.67
N VAL A 119 7.35 -7.81 -11.22
CA VAL A 119 5.90 -8.04 -11.04
C VAL A 119 5.57 -8.27 -9.57
N LYS A 120 6.30 -9.15 -8.88
CA LYS A 120 6.10 -9.42 -7.44
C LYS A 120 6.29 -8.17 -6.58
N ILE A 121 7.32 -7.37 -6.86
CA ILE A 121 7.55 -6.09 -6.14
C ILE A 121 6.38 -5.13 -6.39
N SER A 122 5.89 -5.02 -7.62
CA SER A 122 4.76 -4.17 -7.96
C SER A 122 3.48 -4.60 -7.22
N GLU A 123 3.19 -5.89 -7.15
CA GLU A 123 2.03 -6.43 -6.42
C GLU A 123 2.14 -6.16 -4.91
N ASN A 124 3.28 -6.46 -4.29
CA ASN A 124 3.51 -6.21 -2.86
C ASN A 124 3.41 -4.72 -2.53
N SER A 125 3.99 -3.84 -3.36
CA SER A 125 3.93 -2.39 -3.15
C SER A 125 2.51 -1.85 -3.19
N LYS A 126 1.62 -2.44 -4.01
CA LYS A 126 0.20 -2.06 -4.06
C LYS A 126 -0.55 -2.44 -2.79
N GLU A 127 -0.33 -3.64 -2.29
CA GLU A 127 -0.97 -4.09 -1.05
C GLU A 127 -0.58 -3.18 0.11
N LEU A 128 0.70 -2.80 0.20
CA LEU A 128 1.21 -1.91 1.23
C LEU A 128 0.66 -0.48 1.11
N GLN A 129 0.65 0.08 -0.08
CA GLN A 129 0.08 1.40 -0.31
C GLN A 129 -1.43 1.42 -0.02
N LEU A 130 -2.13 0.33 -0.34
CA LEU A 130 -3.55 0.22 -0.04
C LEU A 130 -3.78 0.13 1.47
N SER A 131 -3.04 -0.73 2.18
CA SER A 131 -3.17 -0.87 3.64
C SER A 131 -2.84 0.44 4.35
N SER A 132 -1.71 1.06 4.03
CA SER A 132 -1.32 2.37 4.58
C SER A 132 -2.35 3.47 4.31
N THR A 133 -2.94 3.51 3.11
CA THR A 133 -4.01 4.47 2.78
C THR A 133 -5.27 4.21 3.59
N ILE A 134 -5.64 2.94 3.78
CA ILE A 134 -6.83 2.56 4.55
C ILE A 134 -6.63 2.87 6.03
N GLU A 135 -5.46 2.59 6.59
CA GLU A 135 -5.10 2.89 7.98
C GLU A 135 -5.10 4.41 8.23
N ARG A 136 -4.46 5.19 7.37
CA ARG A 136 -4.48 6.67 7.46
C ARG A 136 -5.90 7.24 7.37
N ALA A 137 -6.73 6.70 6.49
CA ALA A 137 -8.12 7.11 6.37
C ALA A 137 -8.93 6.71 7.62
N TRP A 138 -8.61 5.58 8.24
CA TRP A 138 -9.20 5.14 9.48
C TRP A 138 -8.86 6.07 10.65
N ASP A 139 -7.58 6.37 10.84
CA ASP A 139 -7.11 7.31 11.87
C ASP A 139 -7.73 8.69 11.69
N PHE A 140 -7.83 9.15 10.43
CA PHE A 140 -8.55 10.38 10.12
C PHE A 140 -10.01 10.29 10.55
N VAL A 141 -10.75 9.22 10.20
CA VAL A 141 -12.18 9.09 10.54
C VAL A 141 -12.39 9.04 12.05
N VAL A 142 -11.55 8.32 12.78
CA VAL A 142 -11.62 8.25 14.26
C VAL A 142 -11.40 9.63 14.88
N SER A 143 -10.38 10.35 14.44
CA SER A 143 -10.08 11.70 14.91
C SER A 143 -11.17 12.71 14.52
N TRP A 144 -11.72 12.57 13.33
CA TRP A 144 -12.81 13.40 12.83
C TRP A 144 -14.11 13.19 13.63
N ILE A 145 -14.46 11.94 14.00
CA ILE A 145 -15.59 11.63 14.88
C ILE A 145 -15.39 12.31 16.23
N ALA A 146 -14.22 12.17 16.84
CA ALA A 146 -13.91 12.76 18.13
C ALA A 146 -14.04 14.29 18.10
N SER A 147 -13.52 14.94 17.06
CA SER A 147 -13.55 16.39 16.89
C SER A 147 -14.96 16.95 16.60
N ASN A 148 -15.84 16.11 16.05
CA ASN A 148 -17.20 16.49 15.67
C ASN A 148 -18.29 15.83 16.53
N LYS A 149 -17.95 15.37 17.74
CA LYS A 149 -18.85 14.60 18.60
C LYS A 149 -20.21 15.29 18.82
N ASN A 150 -20.22 16.63 18.92
CA ASN A 150 -21.43 17.44 19.06
C ASN A 150 -22.36 17.39 17.84
N ARG A 151 -21.84 17.05 16.64
CA ARG A 151 -22.63 16.91 15.41
C ARG A 151 -23.37 15.57 15.29
N PHE A 152 -23.12 14.65 16.19
CA PHE A 152 -23.81 13.36 16.28
C PHE A 152 -25.00 13.38 17.24
N SER A 153 -25.39 14.56 17.72
CA SER A 153 -26.63 14.76 18.48
C SER A 153 -27.81 14.93 17.53
N PRO A 154 -29.01 14.42 17.89
CA PRO A 154 -30.24 14.64 17.13
C PRO A 154 -30.58 16.12 16.90
N ASP A 155 -30.22 16.99 17.83
CA ASP A 155 -30.50 18.43 17.77
C ASP A 155 -29.47 19.23 16.93
N SER A 156 -28.44 18.58 16.42
CA SER A 156 -27.40 19.26 15.65
C SER A 156 -27.82 19.56 14.21
N THR A 157 -27.40 20.73 13.70
CA THR A 157 -27.61 21.13 12.30
C THR A 157 -26.28 21.59 11.69
N PRO A 158 -25.74 20.87 10.70
CA PRO A 158 -26.17 19.56 10.19
C PRO A 158 -25.89 18.42 11.19
N CYS A 159 -26.76 17.40 11.17
CA CYS A 159 -26.54 16.17 11.92
C CYS A 159 -25.65 15.20 11.10
N TYR A 160 -24.56 14.72 11.69
CA TYR A 160 -23.62 13.81 11.02
C TYR A 160 -23.98 12.33 11.16
N GLY A 161 -24.84 12.02 12.12
CA GLY A 161 -25.21 10.66 12.44
C GLY A 161 -25.66 10.50 13.86
N LYS A 162 -25.34 9.36 14.49
CA LYS A 162 -25.69 9.06 15.88
C LYS A 162 -24.60 8.27 16.57
N ILE A 163 -24.25 8.65 17.80
CA ILE A 163 -23.38 7.87 18.70
C ILE A 163 -24.27 7.13 19.68
N GLU A 164 -24.06 5.83 19.82
CA GLU A 164 -24.64 4.95 20.85
C GLU A 164 -23.52 4.35 21.69
N ALA A 165 -23.85 3.67 22.78
CA ALA A 165 -22.87 3.16 23.75
C ALA A 165 -21.71 2.37 23.11
N ASN A 166 -21.98 1.58 22.06
CA ASN A 166 -21.00 0.67 21.44
C ASN A 166 -20.88 0.85 19.93
N ALA A 167 -21.42 1.93 19.36
CA ALA A 167 -21.37 2.14 17.92
C ALA A 167 -21.54 3.61 17.51
N VAL A 168 -20.88 3.99 16.42
CA VAL A 168 -21.05 5.28 15.75
C VAL A 168 -21.68 5.03 14.39
N TYR A 169 -22.82 5.67 14.14
CA TYR A 169 -23.54 5.62 12.87
C TYR A 169 -23.31 6.91 12.11
N ILE A 170 -22.73 6.82 10.91
CA ILE A 170 -22.36 8.00 10.09
C ILE A 170 -23.21 8.02 8.83
N ILE A 171 -23.79 9.16 8.51
CA ILE A 171 -24.55 9.37 7.27
C ILE A 171 -23.57 9.31 6.08
N PRO A 172 -23.83 8.50 5.04
CA PRO A 172 -22.88 8.26 3.94
C PRO A 172 -22.43 9.51 3.19
N SER A 173 -23.32 10.48 2.97
CA SER A 173 -22.95 11.74 2.29
C SER A 173 -21.97 12.57 3.12
N ILE A 174 -22.14 12.57 4.42
CA ILE A 174 -21.24 13.27 5.36
C ILE A 174 -19.87 12.61 5.42
N LEU A 175 -19.82 11.27 5.51
CA LEU A 175 -18.56 10.54 5.48
C LEU A 175 -17.84 10.75 4.14
N ARG A 176 -18.58 10.72 3.02
CA ARG A 176 -18.03 10.99 1.69
C ARG A 176 -17.37 12.36 1.64
N GLN A 177 -18.09 13.39 2.03
CA GLN A 177 -17.58 14.76 2.05
C GLN A 177 -16.33 14.87 2.90
N ALA A 178 -16.33 14.33 4.13
CA ALA A 178 -15.18 14.36 5.02
C ALA A 178 -13.95 13.67 4.42
N LEU A 179 -14.12 12.51 3.79
CA LEU A 179 -13.02 11.78 3.15
C LEU A 179 -12.48 12.52 1.91
N GLU A 180 -13.37 12.97 1.01
CA GLU A 180 -12.98 13.63 -0.24
C GLU A 180 -12.31 14.99 0.01
N GLU A 181 -12.77 15.78 0.98
CA GLU A 181 -12.14 17.05 1.39
C GLU A 181 -10.73 16.86 1.97
N ASN A 182 -10.43 15.66 2.48
CA ASN A 182 -9.11 15.30 3.00
C ASN A 182 -8.29 14.43 2.03
N GLY A 183 -8.66 14.41 0.75
CA GLY A 183 -7.87 13.76 -0.31
C GLY A 183 -8.03 12.24 -0.40
N PHE A 184 -8.97 11.64 0.31
CA PHE A 184 -9.22 10.21 0.26
C PHE A 184 -10.25 9.84 -0.81
N ASN A 185 -9.99 8.77 -1.56
CA ASN A 185 -10.99 8.20 -2.45
C ASN A 185 -12.06 7.44 -1.65
N TYR A 186 -13.27 7.99 -1.57
CA TYR A 186 -14.37 7.45 -0.79
C TYR A 186 -14.68 5.97 -1.10
N LEU A 187 -14.74 5.59 -2.39
CA LEU A 187 -15.08 4.22 -2.78
C LEU A 187 -13.98 3.22 -2.41
N LYS A 188 -12.72 3.60 -2.61
CA LYS A 188 -11.55 2.78 -2.26
C LYS A 188 -11.48 2.59 -0.74
N VAL A 189 -11.61 3.67 0.02
CA VAL A 189 -11.54 3.66 1.49
C VAL A 189 -12.69 2.85 2.10
N THR A 190 -13.93 3.08 1.68
CA THR A 190 -15.09 2.36 2.28
C THR A 190 -15.08 0.87 1.95
N ARG A 191 -14.54 0.45 0.79
CA ARG A 191 -14.27 -0.97 0.50
C ARG A 191 -13.21 -1.53 1.44
N GLY A 192 -12.08 -0.82 1.59
CA GLY A 192 -11.05 -1.20 2.54
C GLY A 192 -11.58 -1.32 3.97
N PHE A 193 -12.35 -0.36 4.46
CA PHE A 193 -12.98 -0.45 5.78
C PHE A 193 -13.85 -1.69 5.96
N LYS A 194 -14.53 -2.13 4.91
CA LYS A 194 -15.27 -3.39 4.92
C LYS A 194 -14.31 -4.59 5.00
N ASP A 195 -13.27 -4.61 4.17
CA ASP A 195 -12.36 -5.74 4.02
C ASP A 195 -11.49 -5.93 5.28
N TYR A 196 -11.11 -4.83 5.93
CA TYR A 196 -10.41 -4.81 7.23
C TYR A 196 -11.33 -4.97 8.45
N GLY A 197 -12.66 -5.04 8.23
CA GLY A 197 -13.61 -5.21 9.34
C GLY A 197 -13.86 -3.97 10.19
N PHE A 198 -13.44 -2.78 9.75
CA PHE A 198 -13.62 -1.52 10.49
C PHE A 198 -15.08 -1.05 10.55
N ILE A 199 -15.90 -1.51 9.62
CA ILE A 199 -17.33 -1.21 9.58
C ILE A 199 -18.17 -2.47 9.64
N GLU A 200 -19.34 -2.36 10.29
CA GLU A 200 -20.30 -3.43 10.33
C GLU A 200 -20.93 -3.65 8.96
N THR A 201 -21.02 -4.90 8.53
CA THR A 201 -21.70 -5.30 7.30
C THR A 201 -22.93 -6.14 7.59
N ARG A 202 -23.98 -5.98 6.78
CA ARG A 202 -25.20 -6.78 6.87
C ARG A 202 -25.41 -7.57 5.58
N LYS A 203 -25.72 -8.85 5.68
CA LYS A 203 -26.12 -9.66 4.51
C LYS A 203 -27.56 -9.31 4.13
N ASP A 204 -27.81 -9.12 2.83
CA ASP A 204 -29.17 -9.01 2.32
C ASP A 204 -29.80 -10.42 2.15
N ASN A 205 -31.08 -10.43 1.73
CA ASN A 205 -31.83 -11.67 1.52
C ASN A 205 -31.25 -12.57 0.40
N LYS A 206 -30.33 -12.02 -0.40
CA LYS A 206 -29.60 -12.74 -1.46
C LYS A 206 -28.16 -13.13 -1.03
N GLY A 207 -27.80 -12.90 0.23
CA GLY A 207 -26.48 -13.22 0.76
C GLY A 207 -25.38 -12.17 0.46
N HIS A 208 -25.69 -11.07 -0.23
CA HIS A 208 -24.69 -10.03 -0.52
C HIS A 208 -24.43 -9.18 0.71
N SER A 209 -23.15 -8.93 1.00
CA SER A 209 -22.71 -8.08 2.10
C SER A 209 -22.90 -6.60 1.76
N LYS A 210 -23.71 -5.89 2.55
CA LYS A 210 -23.92 -4.44 2.44
C LYS A 210 -23.15 -3.70 3.52
N MET A 211 -22.46 -2.63 3.12
CA MET A 211 -21.62 -1.79 4.02
C MET A 211 -22.43 -0.81 4.84
N GLN A 212 -23.73 -0.69 4.60
CA GLN A 212 -24.60 0.26 5.27
C GLN A 212 -25.72 -0.48 5.99
N VAL A 213 -26.00 -0.05 7.21
CA VAL A 213 -27.08 -0.56 8.05
C VAL A 213 -28.18 0.49 8.21
N PRO A 214 -29.48 0.11 8.28
CA PRO A 214 -30.55 1.05 8.55
C PRO A 214 -30.47 1.51 10.00
N LYS A 215 -30.55 2.83 10.22
CA LYS A 215 -30.58 3.44 11.55
C LYS A 215 -31.57 4.59 11.59
N MET A 216 -32.31 4.70 12.69
CA MET A 216 -33.19 5.84 12.92
C MET A 216 -32.38 7.03 13.44
N ILE A 217 -32.39 8.12 12.66
CA ILE A 217 -31.77 9.39 13.00
C ILE A 217 -32.84 10.46 12.85
N ASN A 218 -33.10 11.23 13.90
CA ASN A 218 -34.09 12.30 13.94
C ASN A 218 -35.50 11.85 13.44
N GLY A 219 -35.92 10.64 13.86
CA GLY A 219 -37.23 10.09 13.48
C GLY A 219 -37.30 9.50 12.06
N ILE A 220 -36.21 9.56 11.29
CA ILE A 220 -36.14 9.05 9.90
C ILE A 220 -35.19 7.88 9.84
N ILE A 221 -35.60 6.78 9.19
CA ILE A 221 -34.72 5.63 8.94
C ILE A 221 -33.80 5.95 7.76
N GLN A 222 -32.50 5.96 8.04
CA GLN A 222 -31.44 6.21 7.04
C GLN A 222 -30.47 5.04 6.99
N LYS A 223 -29.83 4.86 5.83
CA LYS A 223 -28.69 3.93 5.71
C LYS A 223 -27.44 4.62 6.21
N CYS A 224 -26.73 4.00 7.13
CA CYS A 224 -25.53 4.57 7.76
C CYS A 224 -24.38 3.59 7.71
N PHE A 225 -23.15 4.08 7.70
CA PHE A 225 -21.99 3.29 8.09
C PHE A 225 -22.01 3.10 9.61
N CYS A 226 -21.74 1.90 10.06
CA CYS A 226 -21.68 1.56 11.49
C CYS A 226 -20.24 1.19 11.88
N ILE A 227 -19.64 1.97 12.75
CA ILE A 227 -18.34 1.71 13.37
C ILE A 227 -18.59 1.25 14.81
N ARG A 228 -18.04 0.11 15.20
CA ARG A 228 -18.17 -0.40 16.58
C ARG A 228 -17.00 0.06 17.45
N GLU A 229 -17.26 0.34 18.71
CA GLU A 229 -16.24 0.78 19.68
C GLU A 229 -15.09 -0.22 19.84
N VAL A 230 -15.37 -1.52 19.71
CA VAL A 230 -14.36 -2.60 19.77
C VAL A 230 -13.30 -2.42 18.67
N CYS A 231 -13.70 -2.11 17.45
CA CYS A 231 -12.75 -1.86 16.34
C CYS A 231 -11.86 -0.64 16.60
N VAL A 232 -12.37 0.38 17.29
CA VAL A 232 -11.60 1.60 17.61
C VAL A 232 -10.56 1.32 18.70
N ARG A 233 -10.86 0.46 19.67
CA ARG A 233 -9.92 0.12 20.77
C ARG A 233 -8.80 -0.81 20.32
N GLU A 234 -9.10 -1.83 19.52
CA GLU A 234 -8.09 -2.79 19.04
C GLU A 234 -7.00 -2.13 18.20
N ASN A 235 -7.36 -1.12 17.38
CA ASN A 235 -6.38 -0.39 16.60
C ASN A 235 -5.53 0.61 17.40
N SER A 236 -6.03 1.12 18.55
CA SER A 236 -5.23 1.98 19.43
C SER A 236 -4.18 1.20 20.24
N GLU A 237 -4.37 -0.12 20.41
CA GLU A 237 -3.41 -0.99 21.10
C GLU A 237 -2.36 -1.59 20.16
N GLN A 238 -2.66 -1.73 18.86
CA GLN A 238 -1.71 -2.25 17.87
C GLN A 238 -0.68 -1.23 17.35
N THR A 239 -0.85 0.07 17.63
CA THR A 239 0.11 1.11 17.25
C THR A 239 1.27 1.29 18.23
N ASN A 240 1.52 0.35 19.14
CA ASN A 240 2.66 0.41 20.05
C ASN A 240 3.48 -0.90 20.05
N PRO A 241 4.25 -1.22 18.99
CA PRO A 241 5.20 -2.33 19.00
C PRO A 241 6.63 -1.84 19.29
N LEU A 242 6.80 -0.94 20.28
CA LEU A 242 8.14 -0.57 20.76
C LEU A 242 8.12 -0.49 22.30
N ASN A 243 8.24 -1.64 22.92
CA ASN A 243 8.90 -1.86 24.20
C ASN A 243 9.61 -3.20 24.16
#